data_84dbf8a8d1d503e921d853b1e2dd74d1
#
_entry.id   84dbf8a8d1d503e921d853b1e2dd74d1
#
_cell.length_a   1.000
_cell.length_b   1.000
_cell.length_c   1.000
_cell.angle_alpha   90.00
_cell.angle_beta   90.00
_cell.angle_gamma   90.00
#
_symmetry.space_group_name_H-M   'P 1'
#
loop_
_entity.id
_entity.type
_entity.pdbx_description
1 polymer ?
#
loop_
_entity_poly.entity_id
_entity_poly.type
_entity_poly.pdbx_seq_one_letter_code
_entity_poly.pdbx_strand_id
1 'polypeptide(L)'
;FSGVQIKDYGGIGGLKTVNIRSMGSHHVGVFYDGIELGNAQNGVVDLGRFSLDNMEVISLYNGQKSAIFQPAKDYSSASAIYMQTRKPLFKGEKKNNLNIGVKGGSFSTINPSLLWEHRFNERISSSISTEYMYTSGRYKFTYAKKDGYDTTAVRQNGDVRMLRLENAFFGKVPKGEWKAKAYLYNSERGYPGAAVREEPGKFRHQDRQWDTNLFVQGSFQNYFKPWYSLLANGKYAYDYLHYLSDPRLDVTTMYVDNHYRQQEIYASAAHLFTIYPWWRMSLSNDFQWNALRADLIDFVYPTRNTILTSAATSFDFNRLMLQASLLYTHVDDNTRTKGANAGTKNKYTPSVIATWQPLTKLPLNVRAFYKKVFRMPTLNDLYYTFIGNKDLKPEYTTQYDVGITFSHTW
;
A
#
# COMPACT_ATOMS: atom_id res chain seq x y z
N PHE A 1 7.67 10.40 -12.00
CA PHE A 1 6.87 9.54 -12.89
C PHE A 1 5.76 10.35 -13.52
N SER A 2 5.59 10.26 -14.87
CA SER A 2 4.51 10.94 -15.59
C SER A 2 3.14 10.40 -15.18
N GLY A 3 2.14 11.29 -14.99
CA GLY A 3 0.79 10.92 -14.60
C GLY A 3 0.62 10.50 -13.14
N VAL A 4 1.63 10.72 -12.29
CA VAL A 4 1.58 10.42 -10.85
C VAL A 4 1.41 11.70 -10.06
N GLN A 5 0.44 11.72 -9.19
CA GLN A 5 0.19 12.79 -8.24
C GLN A 5 0.28 12.25 -6.82
N ILE A 6 1.19 12.81 -6.03
CA ILE A 6 1.23 12.57 -4.60
C ILE A 6 0.30 13.58 -3.94
N LYS A 7 -0.65 13.08 -3.15
CA LYS A 7 -1.51 13.90 -2.31
C LYS A 7 -0.96 13.86 -0.89
N ASP A 8 -0.65 15.02 -0.36
CA ASP A 8 -0.17 15.23 1.02
C ASP A 8 -1.24 15.99 1.79
N TYR A 9 -1.77 15.37 2.83
CA TYR A 9 -2.85 15.91 3.65
C TYR A 9 -2.32 16.43 4.98
N GLY A 10 -1.41 17.38 4.96
CA GLY A 10 -0.99 18.08 6.18
C GLY A 10 0.50 18.01 6.51
N GLY A 11 1.38 17.83 5.54
CA GLY A 11 2.83 17.90 5.72
C GLY A 11 3.41 16.72 6.51
N ILE A 12 4.30 17.01 7.48
CA ILE A 12 4.91 15.98 8.33
C ILE A 12 3.81 15.33 9.18
N GLY A 13 3.66 14.00 9.07
CA GLY A 13 2.63 13.23 9.76
C GLY A 13 1.26 13.23 9.10
N GLY A 14 1.04 14.00 8.03
CA GLY A 14 -0.18 13.92 7.23
C GLY A 14 -0.25 12.63 6.40
N LEU A 15 -1.47 12.22 6.07
CA LEU A 15 -1.72 11.10 5.17
C LEU A 15 -1.08 11.39 3.79
N LYS A 16 -0.30 10.45 3.28
CA LYS A 16 0.32 10.53 1.95
C LYS A 16 -0.20 9.44 1.04
N THR A 17 -0.89 9.83 -0.01
CA THR A 17 -1.46 8.90 -0.97
C THR A 17 -0.98 9.20 -2.38
N VAL A 18 -1.06 8.20 -3.25
CA VAL A 18 -0.73 8.34 -4.65
C VAL A 18 -1.97 8.16 -5.50
N ASN A 19 -2.14 9.07 -6.45
CA ASN A 19 -3.14 8.99 -7.50
C ASN A 19 -2.42 8.86 -8.84
N ILE A 20 -2.84 7.90 -9.65
CA ILE A 20 -2.23 7.62 -10.95
C ILE A 20 -3.27 7.92 -12.02
N ARG A 21 -2.94 8.81 -12.96
CA ARG A 21 -3.78 9.23 -14.08
C ARG A 21 -5.20 9.66 -13.64
N SER A 22 -5.29 10.34 -12.52
CA SER A 22 -6.55 10.87 -11.95
C SER A 22 -7.63 9.83 -11.62
N MET A 23 -7.27 8.54 -11.51
CA MET A 23 -8.23 7.47 -11.21
C MET A 23 -8.61 7.39 -9.71
N GLY A 24 -7.95 8.14 -8.85
CA GLY A 24 -8.14 8.09 -7.41
C GLY A 24 -7.19 7.10 -6.71
N SER A 25 -6.87 7.39 -5.44
CA SER A 25 -5.95 6.59 -4.65
C SER A 25 -6.50 5.19 -4.31
N HIS A 26 -7.82 5.00 -4.33
CA HIS A 26 -8.49 3.72 -4.09
C HIS A 26 -8.30 2.68 -5.19
N HIS A 27 -7.84 3.10 -6.38
CA HIS A 27 -7.58 2.23 -7.52
C HIS A 27 -6.11 1.85 -7.67
N VAL A 28 -5.27 2.27 -6.73
CA VAL A 28 -3.83 1.99 -6.72
C VAL A 28 -3.52 0.89 -5.72
N GLY A 29 -3.08 -0.27 -6.20
CA GLY A 29 -2.52 -1.32 -5.37
C GLY A 29 -1.14 -0.92 -4.86
N VAL A 30 -0.87 -1.10 -3.59
CA VAL A 30 0.44 -0.84 -2.99
C VAL A 30 1.01 -2.14 -2.48
N PHE A 31 2.15 -2.55 -3.04
CA PHE A 31 2.80 -3.82 -2.71
C PHE A 31 4.12 -3.57 -2.01
N TYR A 32 4.32 -4.26 -0.90
CA TYR A 32 5.54 -4.21 -0.11
C TYR A 32 6.22 -5.57 -0.14
N ASP A 33 7.40 -5.64 -0.77
CA ASP A 33 8.10 -6.89 -1.03
C ASP A 33 7.24 -7.98 -1.71
N GLY A 34 6.37 -7.55 -2.64
CA GLY A 34 5.54 -8.45 -3.45
C GLY A 34 4.19 -8.84 -2.81
N ILE A 35 3.86 -8.36 -1.62
CA ILE A 35 2.60 -8.61 -0.95
C ILE A 35 1.84 -7.29 -0.78
N GLU A 36 0.55 -7.28 -1.14
CA GLU A 36 -0.26 -6.06 -1.05
C GLU A 36 -0.42 -5.61 0.40
N LEU A 37 -0.29 -4.29 0.60
CA LEU A 37 -0.67 -3.61 1.83
C LEU A 37 -2.15 -3.27 1.74
N GLY A 38 -2.98 -4.04 2.40
CA GLY A 38 -4.43 -3.83 2.41
C GLY A 38 -4.85 -2.79 3.44
N ASN A 39 -5.95 -2.09 3.15
CA ASN A 39 -6.72 -1.31 4.11
C ASN A 39 -8.20 -1.49 3.77
N ALA A 40 -8.82 -2.54 4.30
CA ALA A 40 -10.22 -2.84 4.04
C ALA A 40 -11.17 -1.80 4.65
N GLN A 41 -10.75 -1.09 5.70
CA GLN A 41 -11.53 -0.03 6.34
C GLN A 41 -11.73 1.17 5.41
N ASN A 42 -10.63 1.75 4.89
CA ASN A 42 -10.64 3.01 4.16
C ASN A 42 -10.21 2.88 2.69
N GLY A 43 -9.70 1.72 2.27
CA GLY A 43 -9.29 1.45 0.89
C GLY A 43 -8.03 2.18 0.41
N VAL A 44 -7.32 2.89 1.29
CA VAL A 44 -6.15 3.71 0.94
C VAL A 44 -5.00 3.40 1.89
N VAL A 45 -3.80 3.27 1.34
CA VAL A 45 -2.57 3.06 2.10
C VAL A 45 -1.84 4.38 2.30
N ASP A 46 -1.49 4.69 3.55
CA ASP A 46 -0.63 5.82 3.88
C ASP A 46 0.84 5.47 3.59
N LEU A 47 1.38 6.03 2.52
CA LEU A 47 2.78 5.84 2.13
C LEU A 47 3.77 6.54 3.09
N GLY A 48 3.31 7.51 3.86
CA GLY A 48 4.11 8.19 4.89
C GLY A 48 4.56 7.27 6.03
N ARG A 49 3.96 6.09 6.16
CA ARG A 49 4.34 5.08 7.17
C ARG A 49 5.62 4.32 6.82
N PHE A 50 6.10 4.37 5.56
CA PHE A 50 7.25 3.59 5.09
C PHE A 50 8.49 4.47 4.94
N SER A 51 9.63 3.97 5.40
CA SER A 51 10.91 4.66 5.25
C SER A 51 11.49 4.44 3.86
N LEU A 52 11.99 5.51 3.25
CA LEU A 52 12.73 5.42 2.00
C LEU A 52 14.18 4.96 2.20
N ASP A 53 14.71 5.04 3.42
CA ASP A 53 16.12 4.73 3.74
C ASP A 53 16.44 3.22 3.59
N ASN A 54 15.40 2.36 3.67
CA ASN A 54 15.52 0.91 3.49
C ASN A 54 14.94 0.42 2.15
N MET A 55 14.62 1.33 1.22
CA MET A 55 14.11 0.95 -0.10
C MET A 55 15.25 0.77 -1.10
N GLU A 56 15.19 -0.31 -1.87
CA GLU A 56 16.06 -0.54 -3.02
C GLU A 56 15.43 0.02 -4.30
N VAL A 57 14.14 -0.29 -4.52
CA VAL A 57 13.41 0.07 -5.73
C VAL A 57 11.96 0.41 -5.39
N ILE A 58 11.47 1.48 -6.00
CA ILE A 58 10.04 1.78 -6.09
C ILE A 58 9.66 1.77 -7.56
N SER A 59 8.80 0.83 -7.94
CA SER A 59 8.33 0.66 -9.31
C SER A 59 6.85 1.00 -9.41
N LEU A 60 6.48 1.68 -10.47
CA LEU A 60 5.11 2.06 -10.75
C LEU A 60 4.66 1.42 -12.06
N TYR A 61 3.50 0.78 -12.02
CA TYR A 61 2.88 0.18 -13.19
C TYR A 61 1.49 0.79 -13.42
N ASN A 62 1.30 1.32 -14.61
CA ASN A 62 -0.02 1.66 -15.12
C ASN A 62 -0.62 0.39 -15.75
N GLY A 63 -1.81 -0.01 -15.28
CA GLY A 63 -2.41 -1.30 -15.63
C GLY A 63 -1.86 -2.45 -14.80
N GLN A 64 -0.87 -3.18 -15.29
CA GLN A 64 -0.23 -4.28 -14.57
C GLN A 64 1.20 -4.55 -15.06
N LYS A 65 1.95 -5.33 -14.29
CA LYS A 65 3.27 -5.84 -14.70
C LYS A 65 3.14 -6.73 -15.94
N SER A 66 4.15 -6.65 -16.81
CA SER A 66 4.35 -7.59 -17.89
C SER A 66 4.96 -8.92 -17.40
N ALA A 67 4.39 -9.49 -16.35
CA ALA A 67 4.80 -10.77 -15.77
C ALA A 67 3.55 -11.56 -15.39
N ILE A 68 3.55 -12.86 -15.66
CA ILE A 68 2.41 -13.72 -15.30
C ILE A 68 2.68 -14.55 -14.03
N PHE A 69 3.95 -14.67 -13.59
CA PHE A 69 4.31 -15.36 -12.36
C PHE A 69 4.17 -14.40 -11.17
N GLN A 70 2.94 -14.25 -10.73
CA GLN A 70 2.56 -13.33 -9.65
C GLN A 70 1.26 -13.79 -8.98
N PRO A 71 0.96 -13.35 -7.74
CA PRO A 71 -0.30 -13.60 -7.06
C PRO A 71 -1.51 -13.11 -7.87
N ALA A 72 -2.68 -13.70 -7.63
CA ALA A 72 -3.93 -13.26 -8.26
C ALA A 72 -4.27 -11.80 -7.91
N LYS A 73 -3.89 -11.36 -6.72
CA LYS A 73 -4.08 -9.98 -6.22
C LYS A 73 -3.41 -8.92 -7.10
N ASP A 74 -2.28 -9.22 -7.73
CA ASP A 74 -1.58 -8.30 -8.64
C ASP A 74 -2.40 -7.90 -9.87
N TYR A 75 -3.41 -8.70 -10.24
CA TYR A 75 -4.32 -8.40 -11.35
C TYR A 75 -5.50 -7.53 -10.96
N SER A 76 -5.75 -7.31 -9.65
CA SER A 76 -6.99 -6.70 -9.14
C SER A 76 -7.03 -5.18 -9.17
N SER A 77 -5.89 -4.49 -9.29
CA SER A 77 -5.79 -3.02 -9.21
C SER A 77 -5.66 -2.39 -10.59
N ALA A 78 -6.17 -1.15 -10.75
CA ALA A 78 -6.07 -0.40 -11.99
C ALA A 78 -4.64 0.09 -12.28
N SER A 79 -3.90 0.39 -11.23
CA SER A 79 -2.48 0.73 -11.25
C SER A 79 -1.83 0.18 -9.99
N ALA A 80 -0.52 0.03 -9.98
CA ALA A 80 0.19 -0.56 -8.85
C ALA A 80 1.54 0.11 -8.58
N ILE A 81 1.86 0.22 -7.29
CA ILE A 81 3.17 0.62 -6.79
C ILE A 81 3.78 -0.57 -6.08
N TYR A 82 5.00 -0.92 -6.46
CA TYR A 82 5.79 -1.96 -5.81
C TYR A 82 6.97 -1.33 -5.09
N MET A 83 6.99 -1.47 -3.78
CA MET A 83 8.09 -1.06 -2.93
C MET A 83 8.91 -2.30 -2.57
N GLN A 84 10.16 -2.33 -2.98
CA GLN A 84 11.10 -3.41 -2.65
C GLN A 84 12.11 -2.90 -1.63
N THR A 85 12.21 -3.59 -0.52
CA THR A 85 13.24 -3.30 0.47
C THR A 85 14.58 -3.91 0.06
N ARG A 86 15.63 -3.27 0.51
CA ARG A 86 17.01 -3.66 0.23
C ARG A 86 17.31 -5.06 0.75
N LYS A 87 17.93 -5.91 -0.08
CA LYS A 87 18.53 -7.16 0.34
C LYS A 87 19.94 -6.90 0.85
N PRO A 88 20.33 -7.47 2.01
CA PRO A 88 21.68 -7.31 2.53
C PRO A 88 22.75 -7.81 1.54
N LEU A 89 23.74 -6.99 1.27
CA LEU A 89 24.89 -7.34 0.45
C LEU A 89 26.18 -7.19 1.27
N PHE A 90 26.98 -8.25 1.33
CA PHE A 90 28.21 -8.29 2.11
C PHE A 90 29.42 -8.42 1.19
N LYS A 91 30.45 -7.59 1.43
CA LYS A 91 31.71 -7.64 0.69
C LYS A 91 32.70 -8.55 1.42
N GLY A 92 33.22 -9.57 0.72
CA GLY A 92 34.20 -10.51 1.27
C GLY A 92 33.69 -11.23 2.51
N GLU A 93 34.50 -11.30 3.54
CA GLU A 93 34.18 -11.99 4.80
C GLU A 93 33.39 -11.17 5.82
N LYS A 94 33.05 -9.92 5.49
CA LYS A 94 32.23 -9.07 6.38
C LYS A 94 30.91 -9.74 6.68
N LYS A 95 30.57 -9.82 7.96
CA LYS A 95 29.30 -10.39 8.45
C LYS A 95 28.28 -9.33 8.87
N ASN A 96 28.72 -8.09 9.04
CA ASN A 96 27.86 -6.99 9.52
C ASN A 96 28.03 -5.76 8.63
N ASN A 97 26.90 -5.12 8.32
CA ASN A 97 26.85 -3.75 7.82
C ASN A 97 26.04 -2.94 8.81
N LEU A 98 26.49 -1.74 9.12
CA LEU A 98 25.80 -0.81 10.02
C LEU A 98 25.72 0.55 9.34
N ASN A 99 24.51 1.10 9.27
CA ASN A 99 24.25 2.44 8.80
C ASN A 99 23.42 3.19 9.86
N ILE A 100 23.96 4.31 10.32
CA ILE A 100 23.31 5.18 11.30
C ILE A 100 23.15 6.54 10.67
N GLY A 101 21.94 7.08 10.71
CA GLY A 101 21.60 8.39 10.19
C GLY A 101 20.87 9.25 11.22
N VAL A 102 21.09 10.55 11.16
CA VAL A 102 20.28 11.52 11.90
C VAL A 102 19.92 12.65 10.94
N LYS A 103 18.63 12.90 10.80
CA LYS A 103 18.10 14.03 10.01
C LYS A 103 17.50 15.05 10.97
N GLY A 104 17.79 16.32 10.77
CA GLY A 104 17.21 17.44 11.51
C GLY A 104 16.54 18.42 10.55
N GLY A 105 15.54 19.15 11.02
CA GLY A 105 14.83 20.09 10.17
C GLY A 105 14.05 21.14 10.95
N SER A 106 13.31 21.96 10.22
CA SER A 106 12.42 22.99 10.77
C SER A 106 11.40 22.38 11.74
N PHE A 107 10.82 23.21 12.59
CA PHE A 107 9.78 22.83 13.57
C PHE A 107 10.26 21.83 14.62
N SER A 108 11.55 21.94 15.03
CA SER A 108 12.21 21.03 15.99
C SER A 108 12.18 19.57 15.51
N THR A 109 12.28 19.34 14.20
CA THR A 109 12.27 17.99 13.66
C THR A 109 13.60 17.29 13.93
N ILE A 110 13.53 16.08 14.48
CA ILE A 110 14.64 15.16 14.64
C ILE A 110 14.20 13.77 14.18
N ASN A 111 15.06 13.13 13.37
CA ASN A 111 14.75 11.82 12.78
C ASN A 111 16.00 10.93 12.73
N PRO A 112 16.35 10.26 13.85
CA PRO A 112 17.39 9.24 13.87
C PRO A 112 16.91 7.96 13.19
N SER A 113 17.83 7.29 12.49
CA SER A 113 17.61 6.00 11.84
C SER A 113 18.80 5.08 12.02
N LEU A 114 18.52 3.78 12.03
CA LEU A 114 19.50 2.70 12.12
C LEU A 114 19.11 1.60 11.12
N LEU A 115 20.07 1.14 10.35
CA LEU A 115 19.98 -0.09 9.56
C LEU A 115 21.17 -0.98 9.92
N TRP A 116 20.87 -2.14 10.50
CA TRP A 116 21.88 -3.17 10.80
C TRP A 116 21.55 -4.43 10.01
N GLU A 117 22.53 -4.88 9.23
CA GLU A 117 22.46 -6.11 8.44
C GLU A 117 23.46 -7.13 8.98
N HIS A 118 23.02 -8.37 9.13
CA HIS A 118 23.86 -9.46 9.62
C HIS A 118 23.79 -10.68 8.72
N ARG A 119 24.96 -11.26 8.39
CA ARG A 119 25.09 -12.52 7.67
C ARG A 119 25.38 -13.65 8.64
N PHE A 120 24.41 -14.54 8.87
CA PHE A 120 24.59 -15.73 9.69
C PHE A 120 25.50 -16.75 8.99
N ASN A 121 25.23 -16.99 7.71
CA ASN A 121 25.99 -17.86 6.82
C ASN A 121 25.79 -17.44 5.36
N GLU A 122 26.29 -18.22 4.41
CA GLU A 122 26.18 -17.92 2.97
C GLU A 122 24.73 -17.95 2.44
N ARG A 123 23.82 -18.61 3.17
CA ARG A 123 22.43 -18.79 2.76
C ARG A 123 21.46 -17.92 3.52
N ILE A 124 21.78 -17.47 4.73
CA ILE A 124 20.86 -16.77 5.62
C ILE A 124 21.47 -15.45 6.06
N SER A 125 20.71 -14.39 5.89
CA SER A 125 21.01 -13.05 6.40
C SER A 125 19.78 -12.40 7.00
N SER A 126 19.98 -11.36 7.80
CA SER A 126 18.91 -10.54 8.37
C SER A 126 19.21 -9.07 8.24
N SER A 127 18.16 -8.26 8.34
CA SER A 127 18.26 -6.82 8.50
C SER A 127 17.29 -6.34 9.58
N ILE A 128 17.77 -5.39 10.40
CA ILE A 128 16.95 -4.63 11.33
C ILE A 128 17.02 -3.17 10.89
N SER A 129 15.88 -2.56 10.60
CA SER A 129 15.74 -1.15 10.29
C SER A 129 14.84 -0.52 11.32
N THR A 130 15.30 0.57 11.93
CA THR A 130 14.49 1.35 12.86
C THR A 130 14.63 2.84 12.55
N GLU A 131 13.55 3.56 12.72
CA GLU A 131 13.49 5.00 12.50
C GLU A 131 12.53 5.61 13.53
N TYR A 132 13.00 6.64 14.22
CA TYR A 132 12.17 7.46 15.09
C TYR A 132 12.06 8.86 14.49
N MET A 133 10.91 9.48 14.57
CA MET A 133 10.75 10.89 14.19
C MET A 133 9.94 11.62 15.25
N TYR A 134 10.42 12.81 15.57
CA TYR A 134 9.70 13.79 16.35
C TYR A 134 9.71 15.13 15.62
N THR A 135 8.59 15.83 15.63
CA THR A 135 8.49 17.23 15.24
C THR A 135 7.47 17.94 16.15
N SER A 136 7.74 19.19 16.50
CA SER A 136 6.78 20.01 17.25
C SER A 136 5.65 20.54 16.39
N GLY A 137 5.83 20.57 15.05
CA GLY A 137 4.87 21.12 14.10
C GLY A 137 4.53 22.59 14.32
N ARG A 138 5.29 23.31 15.16
CA ARG A 138 5.03 24.71 15.50
C ARG A 138 5.67 25.66 14.50
N TYR A 139 4.86 26.53 13.88
CA TYR A 139 5.36 27.58 13.00
C TYR A 139 4.49 28.82 13.10
N LYS A 140 5.10 29.98 12.82
CA LYS A 140 4.39 31.26 12.73
C LYS A 140 3.71 31.35 11.37
N PHE A 141 2.48 31.84 11.35
CA PHE A 141 1.76 32.16 10.12
C PHE A 141 1.00 33.48 10.28
N THR A 142 0.87 34.21 9.18
CA THR A 142 0.16 35.48 9.13
C THR A 142 -1.18 35.27 8.44
N TYR A 143 -2.23 35.85 8.97
CA TYR A 143 -3.56 35.84 8.40
C TYR A 143 -4.21 37.22 8.51
N ALA A 144 -5.05 37.57 7.53
CA ALA A 144 -5.78 38.83 7.55
C ALA A 144 -7.04 38.74 8.44
N LYS A 145 -7.22 39.66 9.34
CA LYS A 145 -8.48 39.85 10.11
C LYS A 145 -9.55 40.54 9.28
N LYS A 146 -10.81 40.47 9.73
CA LYS A 146 -11.95 41.19 9.11
C LYS A 146 -11.71 42.69 9.02
N ASP A 147 -11.02 43.26 9.97
CA ASP A 147 -10.74 44.70 10.11
C ASP A 147 -9.60 45.18 9.18
N GLY A 148 -9.07 44.31 8.31
CA GLY A 148 -8.02 44.64 7.34
C GLY A 148 -6.59 44.62 7.90
N TYR A 149 -6.38 44.25 9.16
CA TYR A 149 -5.07 44.12 9.78
C TYR A 149 -4.55 42.70 9.70
N ASP A 150 -3.27 42.54 9.35
CA ASP A 150 -2.57 41.27 9.43
C ASP A 150 -2.25 40.90 10.86
N THR A 151 -2.43 39.66 11.21
CA THR A 151 -2.07 39.12 12.53
C THR A 151 -1.23 37.89 12.39
N THR A 152 -0.18 37.80 13.23
CA THR A 152 0.69 36.63 13.29
C THR A 152 0.29 35.73 14.45
N ALA A 153 0.07 34.44 14.17
CA ALA A 153 -0.19 33.42 15.18
C ALA A 153 0.82 32.28 15.06
N VAL A 154 0.88 31.45 16.09
CA VAL A 154 1.69 30.23 16.08
C VAL A 154 0.77 29.02 15.91
N ARG A 155 1.03 28.21 14.87
CA ARG A 155 0.35 26.94 14.66
C ARG A 155 0.63 26.02 15.84
N GLN A 156 -0.42 25.43 16.39
CA GLN A 156 -0.36 24.50 17.52
C GLN A 156 -1.01 23.16 17.14
N ASN A 157 -0.77 22.13 17.97
CA ASN A 157 -1.32 20.79 17.78
C ASN A 157 -0.98 20.18 16.40
N GLY A 158 0.24 20.44 15.92
CA GLY A 158 0.78 19.84 14.69
C GLY A 158 1.97 18.91 14.98
N ASP A 159 2.14 18.55 16.26
CA ASP A 159 3.21 17.68 16.70
C ASP A 159 3.01 16.25 16.20
N VAL A 160 4.12 15.59 15.91
CA VAL A 160 4.14 14.20 15.49
C VAL A 160 5.26 13.46 16.19
N ARG A 161 4.94 12.28 16.70
CA ARG A 161 5.90 11.27 17.16
C ARG A 161 5.63 10.00 16.40
N MET A 162 6.64 9.38 15.80
CA MET A 162 6.49 8.08 15.18
C MET A 162 7.72 7.21 15.38
N LEU A 163 7.46 5.92 15.48
CA LEU A 163 8.46 4.86 15.54
C LEU A 163 8.16 3.84 14.44
N ARG A 164 9.18 3.49 13.67
CA ARG A 164 9.19 2.35 12.76
C ARG A 164 10.20 1.32 13.22
N LEU A 165 9.81 0.08 13.15
CA LEU A 165 10.70 -1.06 13.39
C LEU A 165 10.41 -2.11 12.32
N GLU A 166 11.44 -2.53 11.64
CA GLU A 166 11.36 -3.60 10.66
C GLU A 166 12.46 -4.62 10.92
N ASN A 167 12.11 -5.89 10.95
CA ASN A 167 13.06 -6.99 10.98
C ASN A 167 12.76 -7.92 9.82
N ALA A 168 13.76 -8.23 9.01
CA ALA A 168 13.65 -9.13 7.88
C ALA A 168 14.74 -10.19 7.89
N PHE A 169 14.35 -11.40 7.50
CA PHE A 169 15.22 -12.53 7.24
C PHE A 169 15.15 -12.90 5.77
N PHE A 170 16.31 -13.22 5.20
CA PHE A 170 16.46 -13.59 3.82
C PHE A 170 17.19 -14.94 3.76
N GLY A 171 16.63 -15.86 3.01
CA GLY A 171 17.23 -17.18 2.86
C GLY A 171 17.30 -17.64 1.41
N LYS A 172 18.34 -18.39 1.09
CA LYS A 172 18.53 -19.05 -0.21
C LYS A 172 18.26 -20.53 -0.07
N VAL A 173 17.54 -21.10 -1.02
CA VAL A 173 17.37 -22.54 -1.19
C VAL A 173 17.92 -22.94 -2.57
N PRO A 174 18.17 -24.24 -2.83
CA PRO A 174 18.61 -24.67 -4.17
C PRO A 174 17.60 -24.24 -5.23
N LYS A 175 17.84 -23.35 -6.10
CA LYS A 175 16.93 -22.80 -7.15
C LYS A 175 15.82 -21.88 -6.64
N GLY A 176 16.00 -21.23 -5.49
CA GLY A 176 14.99 -20.34 -4.98
C GLY A 176 15.44 -19.52 -3.79
N GLU A 177 14.49 -18.76 -3.25
CA GLU A 177 14.70 -17.90 -2.10
C GLU A 177 13.44 -17.81 -1.24
N TRP A 178 13.62 -17.43 0.01
CA TRP A 178 12.53 -17.06 0.90
C TRP A 178 12.87 -15.78 1.65
N LYS A 179 11.83 -15.09 2.05
CA LYS A 179 11.92 -13.87 2.86
C LYS A 179 10.83 -13.92 3.93
N ALA A 180 11.19 -13.56 5.16
CA ALA A 180 10.24 -13.35 6.24
C ALA A 180 10.48 -11.97 6.83
N LYS A 181 9.40 -11.25 7.15
CA LYS A 181 9.48 -9.87 7.64
C LYS A 181 8.44 -9.63 8.71
N ALA A 182 8.85 -8.90 9.76
CA ALA A 182 7.96 -8.27 10.72
C ALA A 182 8.14 -6.75 10.63
N TYR A 183 7.03 -6.02 10.67
CA TYR A 183 6.99 -4.57 10.59
C TYR A 183 6.08 -4.02 11.68
N LEU A 184 6.53 -2.98 12.36
CA LEU A 184 5.77 -2.22 13.33
C LEU A 184 5.88 -0.72 13.01
N TYR A 185 4.75 -0.06 12.95
CA TYR A 185 4.65 1.39 12.95
C TYR A 185 3.75 1.82 14.09
N ASN A 186 4.22 2.79 14.87
CA ASN A 186 3.45 3.43 15.92
C ASN A 186 3.59 4.94 15.78
N SER A 187 2.48 5.68 15.85
CA SER A 187 2.51 7.12 15.79
C SER A 187 1.44 7.76 16.68
N GLU A 188 1.77 8.94 17.15
CA GLU A 188 0.86 9.91 17.75
C GLU A 188 1.01 11.21 16.99
N ARG A 189 -0.12 11.82 16.59
CA ARG A 189 -0.13 13.08 15.86
C ARG A 189 -1.28 13.97 16.27
N GLY A 190 -1.03 15.27 16.30
CA GLY A 190 -2.06 16.29 16.43
C GLY A 190 -2.54 16.78 15.07
N TYR A 191 -3.80 17.18 14.99
CA TYR A 191 -4.40 17.84 13.84
C TYR A 191 -4.71 19.29 14.19
N PRO A 192 -3.97 20.25 13.64
CA PRO A 192 -4.09 21.65 14.02
C PRO A 192 -5.38 22.35 13.56
N GLY A 193 -6.28 21.66 12.83
CA GLY A 193 -7.49 22.24 12.28
C GLY A 193 -7.26 23.28 11.19
N ALA A 194 -8.32 23.92 10.70
CA ALA A 194 -8.23 24.96 9.71
C ALA A 194 -7.68 26.28 10.31
N ALA A 195 -6.88 27.03 9.56
CA ALA A 195 -6.55 28.40 9.87
C ALA A 195 -7.69 29.30 9.40
N VAL A 196 -8.62 29.63 10.27
CA VAL A 196 -9.79 30.46 9.89
C VAL A 196 -9.46 31.93 10.04
N ARG A 197 -9.87 32.71 9.06
CA ARG A 197 -9.56 34.13 8.90
C ARG A 197 -9.95 35.02 10.09
N GLU A 198 -10.92 34.63 10.89
CA GLU A 198 -11.62 35.56 11.77
C GLU A 198 -11.25 35.44 13.24
N GLU A 199 -10.93 34.25 13.75
CA GLU A 199 -10.56 34.05 15.15
C GLU A 199 -9.70 32.80 15.35
N PRO A 200 -8.38 32.85 15.17
CA PRO A 200 -7.53 31.65 15.28
C PRO A 200 -7.43 31.09 16.71
N GLY A 201 -7.90 31.82 17.71
CA GLY A 201 -8.00 31.35 19.08
C GLY A 201 -9.28 30.57 19.38
N LYS A 202 -10.35 30.75 18.57
CA LYS A 202 -11.64 30.13 18.77
C LYS A 202 -11.72 28.69 18.22
N PHE A 203 -10.86 28.38 17.25
CA PHE A 203 -10.75 27.07 16.62
C PHE A 203 -9.45 26.35 17.04
N ARG A 204 -9.23 26.26 18.33
CA ARG A 204 -8.16 25.43 18.88
C ARG A 204 -8.60 23.97 18.80
N HIS A 205 -8.52 23.38 17.62
CA HIS A 205 -8.71 21.95 17.48
C HIS A 205 -7.67 21.22 18.30
N GLN A 206 -8.13 20.32 19.15
CA GLN A 206 -7.30 19.41 19.92
C GLN A 206 -7.44 17.99 19.39
N ASP A 207 -7.76 17.87 18.09
CA ASP A 207 -7.90 16.58 17.46
C ASP A 207 -6.55 15.84 17.45
N ARG A 208 -6.59 14.60 17.86
CA ARG A 208 -5.41 13.74 17.92
C ARG A 208 -5.71 12.40 17.32
N GLN A 209 -4.66 11.77 16.79
CA GLN A 209 -4.73 10.41 16.27
C GLN A 209 -3.53 9.61 16.75
N TRP A 210 -3.81 8.37 17.13
CA TRP A 210 -2.83 7.35 17.44
C TRP A 210 -3.00 6.20 16.47
N ASP A 211 -1.90 5.77 15.85
CA ASP A 211 -1.89 4.62 14.94
C ASP A 211 -0.91 3.58 15.46
N THR A 212 -1.31 2.33 15.37
CA THR A 212 -0.42 1.18 15.49
C THR A 212 -0.69 0.22 14.34
N ASN A 213 0.33 -0.04 13.52
CA ASN A 213 0.25 -0.97 12.42
C ASN A 213 1.32 -2.04 12.59
N LEU A 214 0.90 -3.27 12.65
CA LEU A 214 1.76 -4.45 12.74
C LEU A 214 1.45 -5.36 11.57
N PHE A 215 2.46 -5.85 10.88
CA PHE A 215 2.30 -7.00 10.01
C PHE A 215 3.51 -7.94 10.06
N VAL A 216 3.21 -9.22 9.88
CA VAL A 216 4.21 -10.25 9.63
C VAL A 216 3.88 -10.87 8.29
N GLN A 217 4.88 -10.96 7.42
CA GLN A 217 4.70 -11.52 6.09
C GLN A 217 5.88 -12.41 5.70
N GLY A 218 5.60 -13.35 4.81
CA GLY A 218 6.62 -14.22 4.25
C GLY A 218 6.35 -14.50 2.78
N SER A 219 7.42 -14.70 2.02
CA SER A 219 7.38 -15.15 0.64
C SER A 219 8.38 -16.29 0.42
N PHE A 220 7.99 -17.23 -0.40
CA PHE A 220 8.81 -18.34 -0.84
C PHE A 220 8.69 -18.51 -2.34
N GLN A 221 9.82 -18.48 -3.06
CA GLN A 221 9.85 -18.72 -4.49
C GLN A 221 10.85 -19.80 -4.80
N ASN A 222 10.45 -20.81 -5.58
CA ASN A 222 11.38 -21.86 -6.00
C ASN A 222 11.06 -22.36 -7.42
N TYR A 223 12.12 -22.63 -8.17
CA TYR A 223 12.11 -23.23 -9.51
C TYR A 223 12.36 -24.73 -9.40
N PHE A 224 11.35 -25.50 -9.02
CA PHE A 224 11.46 -26.92 -8.74
C PHE A 224 11.93 -27.75 -9.94
N LYS A 225 11.39 -27.43 -11.11
CA LYS A 225 11.71 -28.08 -12.38
C LYS A 225 11.85 -27.01 -13.47
N PRO A 226 12.51 -27.33 -14.59
CA PRO A 226 12.58 -26.40 -15.74
C PRO A 226 11.20 -25.92 -16.25
N TRP A 227 10.20 -26.77 -16.07
CA TRP A 227 8.82 -26.49 -16.51
C TRP A 227 7.88 -26.03 -15.39
N TYR A 228 8.32 -26.06 -14.10
CA TYR A 228 7.44 -25.75 -12.97
C TYR A 228 8.12 -24.91 -11.89
N SER A 229 7.48 -23.82 -11.53
CA SER A 229 7.90 -22.92 -10.44
C SER A 229 6.71 -22.57 -9.54
N LEU A 230 6.99 -22.32 -8.26
CA LEU A 230 6.03 -21.92 -7.24
C LEU A 230 6.47 -20.62 -6.59
N LEU A 231 5.51 -19.70 -6.42
CA LEU A 231 5.60 -18.54 -5.56
C LEU A 231 4.47 -18.61 -4.53
N ALA A 232 4.81 -18.66 -3.25
CA ALA A 232 3.84 -18.68 -2.15
C ALA A 232 4.08 -17.48 -1.23
N ASN A 233 3.00 -16.82 -0.80
CA ASN A 233 3.05 -15.72 0.14
C ASN A 233 2.07 -15.92 1.28
N GLY A 234 2.38 -15.33 2.43
CA GLY A 234 1.49 -15.26 3.58
C GLY A 234 1.68 -13.95 4.32
N LYS A 235 0.60 -13.41 4.88
CA LYS A 235 0.63 -12.21 5.72
C LYS A 235 -0.45 -12.28 6.79
N TYR A 236 -0.09 -11.81 7.97
CA TYR A 236 -1.01 -11.38 9.00
C TYR A 236 -0.77 -9.90 9.29
N ALA A 237 -1.82 -9.10 9.34
CA ALA A 237 -1.74 -7.70 9.71
C ALA A 237 -2.76 -7.34 10.79
N TYR A 238 -2.36 -6.42 11.65
CA TYR A 238 -3.20 -5.82 12.68
C TYR A 238 -3.00 -4.30 12.65
N ASP A 239 -4.09 -3.57 12.49
CA ASP A 239 -4.11 -2.11 12.50
C ASP A 239 -5.02 -1.63 13.62
N TYR A 240 -4.51 -0.70 14.41
CA TYR A 240 -5.26 0.04 15.41
C TYR A 240 -5.20 1.52 15.09
N LEU A 241 -6.35 2.17 15.13
CA LEU A 241 -6.50 3.60 14.99
C LEU A 241 -7.40 4.11 16.10
N HIS A 242 -6.93 5.09 16.84
CA HIS A 242 -7.71 5.87 17.79
C HIS A 242 -7.74 7.31 17.29
N TYR A 243 -8.93 7.87 17.11
CA TYR A 243 -9.15 9.26 16.73
C TYR A 243 -10.00 9.94 17.79
N LEU A 244 -9.45 11.03 18.32
CA LEU A 244 -10.09 11.90 19.30
C LEU A 244 -10.30 13.28 18.69
N SER A 245 -11.54 13.75 18.65
CA SER A 245 -11.89 15.16 18.42
C SER A 245 -12.60 15.70 19.64
N ASP A 246 -11.94 16.61 20.34
CA ASP A 246 -12.43 17.19 21.58
C ASP A 246 -12.79 18.66 21.38
N PRO A 247 -14.08 18.96 21.17
CA PRO A 247 -14.56 20.31 20.86
C PRO A 247 -14.79 21.19 22.11
N ARG A 248 -14.15 20.90 23.24
CA ARG A 248 -14.34 21.69 24.47
C ARG A 248 -14.23 23.20 24.27
N LEU A 249 -13.55 23.61 23.21
CA LEU A 249 -13.37 25.00 22.80
C LEU A 249 -14.26 25.44 21.62
N ASP A 250 -15.02 24.51 21.03
CA ASP A 250 -15.93 24.75 19.91
C ASP A 250 -17.22 23.95 20.09
N VAL A 251 -18.25 24.63 20.57
CA VAL A 251 -19.57 24.04 20.84
C VAL A 251 -20.33 23.59 19.57
N THR A 252 -19.81 23.89 18.38
CA THR A 252 -20.43 23.53 17.11
C THR A 252 -19.96 22.19 16.58
N THR A 253 -18.89 21.63 17.14
CA THR A 253 -18.30 20.37 16.70
C THR A 253 -18.72 19.24 17.65
N MET A 254 -19.02 18.08 17.10
CA MET A 254 -19.38 16.89 17.86
C MET A 254 -18.13 16.28 18.51
N TYR A 255 -18.24 15.90 19.79
CA TYR A 255 -17.21 15.09 20.44
C TYR A 255 -17.12 13.71 19.77
N VAL A 256 -15.91 13.34 19.38
CA VAL A 256 -15.62 12.04 18.77
C VAL A 256 -14.44 11.38 19.49
N ASP A 257 -14.62 10.16 19.96
CA ASP A 257 -13.59 9.33 20.58
C ASP A 257 -13.77 7.91 20.06
N ASN A 258 -13.16 7.64 18.91
CA ASN A 258 -13.39 6.41 18.16
C ASN A 258 -12.14 5.54 18.10
N HIS A 259 -12.31 4.27 18.36
CA HIS A 259 -11.27 3.25 18.25
C HIS A 259 -11.64 2.23 17.17
N TYR A 260 -10.72 2.01 16.26
CA TYR A 260 -10.86 1.03 15.18
C TYR A 260 -9.77 -0.03 15.30
N ARG A 261 -10.15 -1.29 15.09
CA ARG A 261 -9.22 -2.43 15.04
C ARG A 261 -9.51 -3.21 13.78
N GLN A 262 -8.54 -3.28 12.88
CA GLN A 262 -8.62 -4.06 11.67
C GLN A 262 -7.64 -5.23 11.75
N GLN A 263 -8.06 -6.39 11.26
CA GLN A 263 -7.20 -7.56 11.09
C GLN A 263 -7.27 -8.05 9.66
N GLU A 264 -6.17 -8.58 9.17
CA GLU A 264 -6.08 -9.20 7.86
C GLU A 264 -5.26 -10.48 7.93
N ILE A 265 -5.77 -11.54 7.28
CA ILE A 265 -5.01 -12.73 6.94
C ILE A 265 -5.00 -12.84 5.43
N TYR A 266 -3.83 -13.03 4.85
CA TYR A 266 -3.65 -13.22 3.41
C TYR A 266 -2.75 -14.42 3.16
N ALA A 267 -3.12 -15.24 2.18
CA ALA A 267 -2.31 -16.33 1.67
C ALA A 267 -2.46 -16.41 0.16
N SER A 268 -1.37 -16.69 -0.56
CA SER A 268 -1.38 -16.86 -2.01
C SER A 268 -0.44 -17.96 -2.46
N ALA A 269 -0.81 -18.61 -3.57
CA ALA A 269 0.05 -19.54 -4.28
C ALA A 269 -0.09 -19.28 -5.80
N ALA A 270 1.03 -18.98 -6.46
CA ALA A 270 1.12 -18.81 -7.89
C ALA A 270 2.00 -19.92 -8.47
N HIS A 271 1.46 -20.64 -9.44
CA HIS A 271 2.10 -21.74 -10.16
C HIS A 271 2.46 -21.27 -11.55
N LEU A 272 3.71 -21.41 -11.96
CA LEU A 272 4.17 -21.12 -13.32
C LEU A 272 4.51 -22.43 -14.02
N PHE A 273 3.95 -22.63 -15.19
CA PHE A 273 4.22 -23.74 -16.09
C PHE A 273 4.86 -23.21 -17.37
N THR A 274 6.07 -23.65 -17.67
CA THR A 274 6.74 -23.41 -18.95
C THR A 274 6.44 -24.59 -19.86
N ILE A 275 5.48 -24.41 -20.79
CA ILE A 275 5.05 -25.45 -21.73
C ILE A 275 6.08 -25.57 -22.86
N TYR A 276 6.47 -24.42 -23.42
CA TYR A 276 7.56 -24.26 -24.36
C TYR A 276 8.38 -23.02 -24.01
N PRO A 277 9.59 -22.85 -24.51
CA PRO A 277 10.40 -21.63 -24.24
C PRO A 277 9.67 -20.34 -24.60
N TRP A 278 8.78 -20.37 -25.57
CA TRP A 278 7.96 -19.24 -26.04
C TRP A 278 6.55 -19.21 -25.46
N TRP A 279 6.11 -20.23 -24.70
CA TRP A 279 4.76 -20.31 -24.12
C TRP A 279 4.79 -20.69 -22.64
N ARG A 280 4.27 -19.81 -21.82
CA ARG A 280 4.16 -20.00 -20.36
C ARG A 280 2.72 -19.79 -19.91
N MET A 281 2.31 -20.53 -18.91
CA MET A 281 1.00 -20.39 -18.25
C MET A 281 1.20 -20.21 -16.75
N SER A 282 0.34 -19.44 -16.12
CA SER A 282 0.29 -19.28 -14.66
C SER A 282 -1.13 -19.50 -14.15
N LEU A 283 -1.23 -20.20 -13.03
CA LEU A 283 -2.44 -20.33 -12.23
C LEU A 283 -2.15 -19.81 -10.82
N SER A 284 -2.94 -18.86 -10.35
CA SER A 284 -2.74 -18.29 -9.01
C SER A 284 -4.03 -18.28 -8.23
N ASN A 285 -3.93 -18.63 -6.93
CA ASN A 285 -5.04 -18.63 -6.01
C ASN A 285 -4.64 -17.85 -4.77
N ASP A 286 -5.47 -16.87 -4.39
CA ASP A 286 -5.28 -16.04 -3.20
C ASP A 286 -6.52 -16.11 -2.33
N PHE A 287 -6.30 -16.12 -1.03
CA PHE A 287 -7.31 -15.98 0.00
C PHE A 287 -6.98 -14.76 0.87
N GLN A 288 -7.97 -13.93 1.13
CA GLN A 288 -7.86 -12.80 2.03
C GLN A 288 -9.08 -12.76 2.96
N TRP A 289 -8.83 -12.68 4.25
CA TRP A 289 -9.83 -12.42 5.27
C TRP A 289 -9.54 -11.09 5.94
N ASN A 290 -10.57 -10.25 6.06
CA ASN A 290 -10.50 -8.98 6.77
C ASN A 290 -11.60 -8.91 7.82
N ALA A 291 -11.29 -8.31 8.99
CA ALA A 291 -12.26 -8.01 10.03
C ALA A 291 -12.07 -6.57 10.52
N LEU A 292 -13.17 -5.86 10.70
CA LEU A 292 -13.16 -4.51 11.28
C LEU A 292 -14.01 -4.51 12.57
N ARG A 293 -13.43 -3.94 13.62
CA ARG A 293 -14.11 -3.68 14.89
C ARG A 293 -13.98 -2.19 15.22
N ALA A 294 -15.06 -1.61 15.73
CA ALA A 294 -15.09 -0.24 16.22
C ALA A 294 -15.97 -0.15 17.45
N ASP A 295 -15.74 0.84 18.29
CA ASP A 295 -16.54 1.17 19.47
C ASP A 295 -17.66 2.17 19.17
N LEU A 296 -18.16 2.13 17.95
CA LEU A 296 -19.29 2.95 17.50
C LEU A 296 -20.62 2.32 17.95
N ILE A 297 -21.59 3.19 18.22
CA ILE A 297 -22.98 2.77 18.52
C ILE A 297 -23.53 2.02 17.30
N ASP A 298 -24.17 0.88 17.53
CA ASP A 298 -24.78 0.01 16.51
C ASP A 298 -23.84 -0.46 15.40
N PHE A 299 -22.53 -0.53 15.68
CA PHE A 299 -21.57 -1.04 14.72
C PHE A 299 -21.75 -2.53 14.45
N VAL A 300 -21.77 -2.92 13.19
CA VAL A 300 -22.17 -4.29 12.78
C VAL A 300 -21.04 -5.31 12.73
N TYR A 301 -19.80 -4.92 13.06
CA TYR A 301 -18.59 -5.78 13.12
C TYR A 301 -18.39 -6.60 11.84
N PRO A 302 -18.16 -5.96 10.69
CA PRO A 302 -18.08 -6.66 9.43
C PRO A 302 -16.81 -7.51 9.32
N THR A 303 -16.97 -8.65 8.64
CA THR A 303 -15.86 -9.48 8.14
C THR A 303 -16.03 -9.68 6.64
N ARG A 304 -14.93 -9.71 5.90
CA ARG A 304 -14.91 -9.93 4.45
C ARG A 304 -13.98 -11.08 4.11
N ASN A 305 -14.51 -12.07 3.40
CA ASN A 305 -13.72 -13.10 2.75
C ASN A 305 -13.58 -12.78 1.27
N THR A 306 -12.37 -12.83 0.76
CA THR A 306 -12.08 -12.62 -0.67
C THR A 306 -11.27 -13.80 -1.18
N ILE A 307 -11.75 -14.44 -2.23
CA ILE A 307 -11.03 -15.46 -2.98
C ILE A 307 -10.76 -14.92 -4.37
N LEU A 308 -9.51 -14.95 -4.77
CA LEU A 308 -9.07 -14.55 -6.09
C LEU A 308 -8.44 -15.77 -6.79
N THR A 309 -8.86 -16.02 -8.00
CA THR A 309 -8.26 -17.06 -8.85
C THR A 309 -7.92 -16.44 -10.20
N SER A 310 -6.66 -16.48 -10.60
CA SER A 310 -6.24 -15.99 -11.90
C SER A 310 -5.63 -17.10 -12.74
N ALA A 311 -6.04 -17.15 -14.01
CA ALA A 311 -5.37 -17.91 -15.07
C ALA A 311 -4.74 -16.91 -16.03
N ALA A 312 -3.45 -17.06 -16.32
CA ALA A 312 -2.72 -16.17 -17.21
C ALA A 312 -1.85 -16.98 -18.18
N THR A 313 -1.66 -16.45 -19.37
CA THR A 313 -0.78 -17.02 -20.38
C THR A 313 0.11 -15.95 -21.00
N SER A 314 1.31 -16.32 -21.40
CA SER A 314 2.28 -15.44 -22.04
C SER A 314 2.90 -16.15 -23.23
N PHE A 315 2.89 -15.48 -24.37
CA PHE A 315 3.56 -15.89 -25.59
C PHE A 315 4.68 -14.93 -25.90
N ASP A 316 5.89 -15.44 -26.11
CA ASP A 316 7.10 -14.67 -26.40
C ASP A 316 7.65 -15.09 -27.77
N PHE A 317 7.47 -14.24 -28.78
CA PHE A 317 7.87 -14.45 -30.15
C PHE A 317 9.04 -13.51 -30.51
N ASN A 318 10.09 -13.53 -29.73
CA ASN A 318 11.32 -12.74 -29.91
C ASN A 318 11.08 -11.20 -29.84
N ARG A 319 10.24 -10.62 -30.68
CA ARG A 319 9.93 -9.17 -30.72
C ARG A 319 8.52 -8.83 -30.30
N LEU A 320 7.65 -9.81 -30.20
CA LEU A 320 6.27 -9.65 -29.82
C LEU A 320 5.99 -10.51 -28.59
N MET A 321 5.68 -9.87 -27.49
CA MET A 321 5.17 -10.53 -26.29
C MET A 321 3.68 -10.25 -26.17
N LEU A 322 2.89 -11.31 -26.10
CA LEU A 322 1.44 -11.28 -25.86
C LEU A 322 1.14 -11.92 -24.52
N GLN A 323 0.34 -11.27 -23.71
CA GLN A 323 -0.13 -11.81 -22.45
C GLN A 323 -1.64 -11.64 -22.34
N ALA A 324 -2.31 -12.65 -21.83
CA ALA A 324 -3.72 -12.58 -21.48
C ALA A 324 -3.92 -13.14 -20.09
N SER A 325 -4.85 -12.58 -19.34
CA SER A 325 -5.25 -13.10 -18.04
C SER A 325 -6.74 -12.93 -17.80
N LEU A 326 -7.28 -13.85 -17.02
CA LEU A 326 -8.64 -13.80 -16.51
C LEU A 326 -8.58 -13.92 -14.99
N LEU A 327 -9.05 -12.92 -14.27
CA LEU A 327 -9.18 -12.93 -12.83
C LEU A 327 -10.63 -13.19 -12.44
N TYR A 328 -10.87 -14.23 -11.65
CA TYR A 328 -12.12 -14.45 -10.93
C TYR A 328 -11.98 -13.91 -9.50
N THR A 329 -12.94 -13.10 -9.09
CA THR A 329 -13.02 -12.53 -7.73
C THR A 329 -14.33 -12.94 -7.10
N HIS A 330 -14.25 -13.60 -5.95
CA HIS A 330 -15.36 -13.91 -5.06
C HIS A 330 -15.20 -13.14 -3.77
N VAL A 331 -16.20 -12.36 -3.39
CA VAL A 331 -16.23 -11.59 -2.14
C VAL A 331 -17.49 -11.92 -1.40
N ASP A 332 -17.36 -12.24 -0.11
CA ASP A 332 -18.46 -12.52 0.79
C ASP A 332 -18.31 -11.73 2.08
N ASP A 333 -19.26 -10.84 2.35
CA ASP A 333 -19.28 -10.02 3.55
C ASP A 333 -20.27 -10.63 4.58
N ASN A 334 -19.78 -10.74 5.82
CA ASN A 334 -20.58 -11.15 6.95
C ASN A 334 -20.59 -10.07 8.02
N THR A 335 -21.70 -9.97 8.76
CA THR A 335 -21.86 -9.02 9.86
C THR A 335 -22.45 -9.71 11.08
N ARG A 336 -22.16 -9.19 12.28
CA ARG A 336 -22.72 -9.72 13.52
C ARG A 336 -24.25 -9.61 13.55
N THR A 337 -24.79 -8.51 13.00
CA THR A 337 -26.25 -8.33 12.85
C THR A 337 -26.71 -8.98 11.56
N LYS A 338 -27.63 -9.94 11.65
CA LYS A 338 -28.18 -10.64 10.48
C LYS A 338 -28.86 -9.66 9.52
N GLY A 339 -28.58 -9.82 8.22
CA GLY A 339 -29.18 -8.99 7.16
C GLY A 339 -28.56 -7.59 6.98
N ALA A 340 -27.53 -7.27 7.78
CA ALA A 340 -26.80 -5.99 7.64
C ALA A 340 -25.64 -6.05 6.66
N ASN A 341 -25.35 -7.23 6.07
CA ASN A 341 -24.23 -7.41 5.13
C ASN A 341 -24.58 -6.99 3.69
N ALA A 342 -23.55 -6.67 2.90
CA ALA A 342 -23.66 -6.33 1.48
C ALA A 342 -23.83 -7.56 0.58
N GLY A 343 -23.81 -8.78 1.14
CA GLY A 343 -23.94 -10.06 0.46
C GLY A 343 -22.73 -10.42 -0.40
N THR A 344 -22.90 -11.48 -1.16
CA THR A 344 -21.85 -12.08 -1.97
C THR A 344 -21.77 -11.44 -3.36
N LYS A 345 -20.55 -11.26 -3.86
CA LYS A 345 -20.26 -10.76 -5.23
C LYS A 345 -19.28 -11.69 -5.95
N ASN A 346 -19.58 -11.98 -7.22
CA ASN A 346 -18.75 -12.81 -8.09
C ASN A 346 -18.47 -12.05 -9.39
N LYS A 347 -17.20 -11.92 -9.79
CA LYS A 347 -16.81 -11.17 -10.99
C LYS A 347 -15.62 -11.79 -11.72
N TYR A 348 -15.68 -11.68 -13.07
CA TYR A 348 -14.59 -12.01 -13.97
C TYR A 348 -14.05 -10.71 -14.58
N THR A 349 -12.74 -10.52 -14.52
CA THR A 349 -12.06 -9.34 -15.07
C THR A 349 -10.91 -9.78 -15.97
N PRO A 350 -11.08 -9.65 -17.31
CA PRO A 350 -10.04 -9.97 -18.27
C PRO A 350 -9.00 -8.86 -18.42
N SER A 351 -7.77 -9.23 -18.79
CA SER A 351 -6.78 -8.29 -19.30
C SER A 351 -5.96 -8.92 -20.44
N VAL A 352 -5.51 -8.07 -21.36
CA VAL A 352 -4.62 -8.42 -22.47
C VAL A 352 -3.54 -7.35 -22.57
N ILE A 353 -2.29 -7.78 -22.74
CA ILE A 353 -1.13 -6.89 -22.92
C ILE A 353 -0.38 -7.38 -24.15
N ALA A 354 -0.02 -6.43 -25.01
CA ALA A 354 0.90 -6.66 -26.13
C ALA A 354 2.09 -5.73 -25.98
N THR A 355 3.29 -6.26 -26.11
CA THR A 355 4.53 -5.48 -26.20
C THR A 355 5.26 -5.89 -27.45
N TRP A 356 5.55 -4.92 -28.31
CA TRP A 356 6.14 -5.17 -29.62
C TRP A 356 7.34 -4.26 -29.87
N GLN A 357 8.44 -4.85 -30.31
CA GLN A 357 9.63 -4.15 -30.79
C GLN A 357 9.69 -4.24 -32.32
N PRO A 358 9.14 -3.25 -33.05
CA PRO A 358 9.00 -3.34 -34.51
C PRO A 358 10.34 -3.38 -35.26
N LEU A 359 11.36 -2.73 -34.71
CA LEU A 359 12.64 -2.51 -35.37
C LEU A 359 13.79 -3.15 -34.57
N THR A 360 14.64 -3.93 -35.25
CA THR A 360 15.80 -4.58 -34.60
C THR A 360 16.93 -3.63 -34.23
N LYS A 361 17.11 -2.58 -35.01
CA LYS A 361 18.23 -1.64 -34.86
C LYS A 361 17.88 -0.41 -34.02
N LEU A 362 16.60 -0.17 -33.75
CA LEU A 362 16.15 0.97 -32.96
C LEU A 362 15.47 0.44 -31.70
N PRO A 363 15.82 0.95 -30.52
CA PRO A 363 15.21 0.59 -29.24
C PRO A 363 13.83 1.25 -29.09
N LEU A 364 12.94 0.96 -30.05
CA LEU A 364 11.57 1.42 -30.08
C LEU A 364 10.67 0.27 -29.59
N ASN A 365 9.94 0.51 -28.49
CA ASN A 365 8.98 -0.41 -27.95
C ASN A 365 7.57 0.19 -28.00
N VAL A 366 6.63 -0.57 -28.53
CA VAL A 366 5.20 -0.25 -28.52
C VAL A 366 4.53 -1.17 -27.53
N ARG A 367 3.78 -0.61 -26.59
CA ARG A 367 2.99 -1.35 -25.61
C ARG A 367 1.54 -0.94 -25.74
N ALA A 368 0.65 -1.93 -25.78
CA ALA A 368 -0.79 -1.73 -25.70
C ALA A 368 -1.38 -2.66 -24.64
N PHE A 369 -2.39 -2.20 -23.92
CA PHE A 369 -3.14 -3.08 -23.04
C PHE A 369 -4.62 -2.72 -22.97
N TYR A 370 -5.40 -3.76 -22.71
CA TYR A 370 -6.80 -3.71 -22.31
C TYR A 370 -6.94 -4.36 -20.95
N LYS A 371 -7.63 -3.73 -20.00
CA LYS A 371 -7.86 -4.28 -18.66
C LYS A 371 -9.20 -3.87 -18.11
N LYS A 372 -9.93 -4.85 -17.54
CA LYS A 372 -11.05 -4.58 -16.63
C LYS A 372 -10.62 -4.78 -15.18
N VAL A 373 -11.17 -3.93 -14.30
CA VAL A 373 -10.95 -3.99 -12.86
C VAL A 373 -12.29 -3.91 -12.15
N PHE A 374 -12.40 -4.65 -11.07
CA PHE A 374 -13.53 -4.66 -10.15
C PHE A 374 -13.04 -4.23 -8.77
N ARG A 375 -13.73 -3.29 -8.12
CA ARG A 375 -13.43 -2.85 -6.76
C ARG A 375 -14.69 -2.90 -5.90
N MET A 376 -14.62 -3.63 -4.78
CA MET A 376 -15.66 -3.56 -3.74
C MET A 376 -15.56 -2.21 -2.99
N PRO A 377 -16.69 -1.64 -2.56
CA PRO A 377 -16.67 -0.56 -1.58
C PRO A 377 -15.94 -0.98 -0.30
N THR A 378 -15.34 -0.02 0.37
CA THR A 378 -14.62 -0.26 1.63
C THR A 378 -15.57 -0.66 2.76
N LEU A 379 -15.04 -1.17 3.85
CA LEU A 379 -15.88 -1.50 5.01
C LEU A 379 -16.51 -0.25 5.63
N ASN A 380 -15.83 0.91 5.56
CA ASN A 380 -16.43 2.17 5.99
C ASN A 380 -17.53 2.65 5.05
N ASP A 381 -17.35 2.55 3.73
CA ASP A 381 -18.39 2.92 2.76
C ASP A 381 -19.69 2.14 3.02
N LEU A 382 -19.59 0.87 3.38
CA LEU A 382 -20.72 -0.03 3.58
C LEU A 382 -21.30 0.03 4.99
N TYR A 383 -20.45 0.13 6.02
CA TYR A 383 -20.82 -0.23 7.40
C TYR A 383 -20.55 0.87 8.43
N TYR A 384 -20.03 2.04 8.03
CA TYR A 384 -19.85 3.14 8.98
C TYR A 384 -21.22 3.62 9.49
N THR A 385 -21.39 3.67 10.81
CA THR A 385 -22.70 3.81 11.46
C THR A 385 -23.49 5.05 11.01
N PHE A 386 -22.83 6.16 10.71
CA PHE A 386 -23.52 7.42 10.40
C PHE A 386 -23.87 7.59 8.92
N ILE A 387 -22.99 7.10 8.00
CA ILE A 387 -23.12 7.36 6.56
C ILE A 387 -22.89 6.14 5.68
N GLY A 388 -22.60 4.98 6.27
CA GLY A 388 -22.39 3.73 5.54
C GLY A 388 -23.68 3.27 4.85
N ASN A 389 -23.54 2.72 3.64
CA ASN A 389 -24.65 2.17 2.89
C ASN A 389 -24.29 0.79 2.33
N LYS A 390 -24.88 -0.27 2.92
CA LYS A 390 -24.66 -1.66 2.52
C LYS A 390 -25.08 -1.98 1.08
N ASP A 391 -25.91 -1.15 0.49
CA ASP A 391 -26.46 -1.36 -0.85
C ASP A 391 -25.61 -0.67 -1.95
N LEU A 392 -24.48 -0.07 -1.59
CA LEU A 392 -23.51 0.46 -2.55
C LEU A 392 -23.05 -0.62 -3.53
N LYS A 393 -23.05 -0.22 -4.80
CA LYS A 393 -22.61 -1.11 -5.87
C LYS A 393 -21.08 -1.08 -6.02
N PRO A 394 -20.47 -2.19 -6.38
CA PRO A 394 -19.06 -2.21 -6.73
C PRO A 394 -18.74 -1.30 -7.92
N GLU A 395 -17.51 -0.82 -7.95
CA GLU A 395 -16.99 -0.02 -9.06
C GLU A 395 -16.36 -0.91 -10.13
N TYR A 396 -16.51 -0.48 -11.38
CA TYR A 396 -15.94 -1.13 -12.55
C TYR A 396 -15.11 -0.12 -13.33
N THR A 397 -13.86 -0.48 -13.59
CA THR A 397 -12.96 0.31 -14.42
C THR A 397 -12.58 -0.47 -15.67
N THR A 398 -12.68 0.17 -16.83
CA THR A 398 -12.15 -0.37 -18.09
C THR A 398 -11.05 0.55 -18.58
N GLN A 399 -9.87 -0.01 -18.83
CA GLN A 399 -8.70 0.72 -19.27
C GLN A 399 -8.25 0.26 -20.66
N TYR A 400 -7.92 1.22 -21.49
CA TYR A 400 -7.23 1.05 -22.77
C TYR A 400 -6.01 1.96 -22.75
N ASP A 401 -4.85 1.45 -23.13
CA ASP A 401 -3.62 2.23 -23.17
C ASP A 401 -2.78 1.80 -24.35
N VAL A 402 -2.20 2.77 -25.04
CA VAL A 402 -1.18 2.54 -26.06
C VAL A 402 -0.04 3.51 -25.76
N GLY A 403 1.16 2.97 -25.64
CA GLY A 403 2.36 3.74 -25.34
C GLY A 403 3.50 3.35 -26.24
N ILE A 404 4.34 4.35 -26.55
CA ILE A 404 5.57 4.16 -27.29
C ILE A 404 6.73 4.61 -26.42
N THR A 405 7.75 3.76 -26.30
CA THR A 405 8.98 4.09 -25.58
C THR A 405 10.15 3.99 -26.54
N PHE A 406 10.92 5.07 -26.61
CA PHE A 406 12.18 5.12 -27.33
C PHE A 406 13.30 5.42 -26.35
N SER A 407 14.31 4.57 -26.27
CA SER A 407 15.48 4.78 -25.40
C SER A 407 16.74 4.75 -26.25
N HIS A 408 17.45 5.87 -26.29
CA HIS A 408 18.73 5.98 -26.96
C HIS A 408 19.79 6.42 -25.95
N THR A 409 20.87 5.68 -25.87
CA THR A 409 22.06 6.08 -25.12
C THR A 409 22.96 6.89 -26.07
N TRP A 410 23.17 8.13 -25.75
CA TRP A 410 24.14 9.02 -26.44
C TRP A 410 25.56 8.69 -26.04
#